data_dad777ecf9fa037f097d748f143e2a92
#
_entry.id   dad777ecf9fa037f097d748f143e2a92
#
_cell.length_a   1.000
_cell.length_b   1.000
_cell.length_c   1.000
_cell.angle_alpha   90.00
_cell.angle_beta   90.00
_cell.angle_gamma   90.00
#
_symmetry.space_group_name_H-M   'P 1'
#
loop_
_entity.id
_entity.type
_entity.pdbx_description
1 polymer ?
#
loop_
_entity_poly.entity_id
_entity_poly.type
_entity_poly.pdbx_seq_one_letter_code
_entity_poly.pdbx_strand_id
1 'polypeptide(L)'
;SASGGIESVICLLALEHQFIPANLGWSQAMDDGIIPTQGEDHYPLQHVVCNSFGFGGNDTSLVFSLKPTTSLNSDSSCENDVKILSKVEMTSDDDLKELSRYVKPIEARRMSKLMRSSLLASLKALEEAGIETPEAIVTGTAMGCLANSEQLLVKMIEEGEVSMSPTLFMQSTHNTISSNIAIHLGCHGYNTTYTQDEDSLSWALRDARQLLKSGRCKSVLVGCHDEATPTYQR
;
A
#
# COMPACT_ATOMS: atom_id res chain seq x y z
N SER A 1 -0.86 10.98 -0.69
CA SER A 1 -0.51 12.16 -1.50
C SER A 1 -0.53 11.79 -2.99
N ALA A 2 -0.77 12.78 -3.85
CA ALA A 2 -0.82 12.58 -5.31
C ALA A 2 0.56 12.74 -6.00
N SER A 3 1.67 12.77 -5.23
CA SER A 3 3.02 13.05 -5.77
C SER A 3 3.41 12.09 -6.88
N GLY A 4 3.27 10.78 -6.69
CA GLY A 4 3.59 9.78 -7.71
C GLY A 4 2.78 9.94 -9.01
N GLY A 5 1.53 10.41 -8.92
CA GLY A 5 0.73 10.76 -10.10
C GLY A 5 1.28 11.97 -10.86
N ILE A 6 1.67 13.03 -10.13
CA ILE A 6 2.27 14.23 -10.72
C ILE A 6 3.62 13.90 -11.34
N GLU A 7 4.48 13.14 -10.66
CA GLU A 7 5.77 12.69 -11.15
C GLU A 7 5.62 11.84 -12.43
N SER A 8 4.61 10.97 -12.48
CA SER A 8 4.28 10.18 -13.68
C SER A 8 3.91 11.06 -14.86
N VAL A 9 3.14 12.13 -14.65
CA VAL A 9 2.81 13.11 -15.71
C VAL A 9 4.08 13.83 -16.18
N ILE A 10 4.98 14.23 -15.27
CA ILE A 10 6.26 14.85 -15.64
C ILE A 10 7.10 13.88 -16.47
N CYS A 11 7.16 12.60 -16.10
CA CYS A 11 7.87 11.57 -16.86
C CYS A 11 7.31 11.41 -18.30
N LEU A 12 5.99 11.43 -18.45
CA LEU A 12 5.34 11.37 -19.76
C LEU A 12 5.64 12.61 -20.62
N LEU A 13 5.58 13.81 -20.03
CA LEU A 13 5.94 15.05 -20.72
C LEU A 13 7.43 15.06 -21.12
N ALA A 14 8.31 14.58 -20.25
CA ALA A 14 9.74 14.45 -20.56
C ALA A 14 9.98 13.53 -21.78
N LEU A 15 9.28 12.40 -21.85
CA LEU A 15 9.32 11.51 -23.03
C LEU A 15 8.74 12.16 -24.29
N GLU A 16 7.59 12.82 -24.17
CA GLU A 16 6.90 13.44 -25.32
C GLU A 16 7.71 14.61 -25.89
N HIS A 17 8.23 15.46 -25.04
CA HIS A 17 8.96 16.68 -25.42
C HIS A 17 10.47 16.51 -25.45
N GLN A 18 11.00 15.33 -25.11
CA GLN A 18 12.43 14.99 -25.19
C GLN A 18 13.32 15.93 -24.38
N PHE A 19 13.01 16.10 -23.09
CA PHE A 19 13.80 16.91 -22.17
C PHE A 19 14.03 16.17 -20.85
N ILE A 20 15.08 16.56 -20.13
CA ILE A 20 15.31 16.13 -18.74
C ILE A 20 15.01 17.31 -17.83
N PRO A 21 14.05 17.19 -16.88
CA PRO A 21 13.75 18.26 -15.95
C PRO A 21 14.92 18.51 -14.99
N ALA A 22 15.15 19.80 -14.66
CA ALA A 22 16.16 20.17 -13.67
C ALA A 22 15.75 19.72 -12.28
N ASN A 23 16.74 19.30 -11.49
CA ASN A 23 16.56 19.06 -10.06
C ASN A 23 16.75 20.37 -9.29
N LEU A 24 15.63 20.98 -8.89
CA LEU A 24 15.65 22.28 -8.20
C LEU A 24 16.04 22.13 -6.73
N GLY A 25 16.74 23.13 -6.20
CA GLY A 25 17.12 23.20 -4.78
C GLY A 25 18.36 22.38 -4.42
N TRP A 26 18.96 21.66 -5.36
CA TRP A 26 20.23 20.98 -5.12
C TRP A 26 21.40 21.96 -5.26
N SER A 27 22.32 21.95 -4.32
CA SER A 27 23.46 22.87 -4.31
C SER A 27 24.81 22.21 -4.04
N GLN A 28 24.82 21.03 -3.42
CA GLN A 28 26.06 20.36 -3.03
C GLN A 28 25.94 18.83 -3.13
N ALA A 29 26.89 18.19 -3.79
CA ALA A 29 26.98 16.74 -3.85
C ALA A 29 27.39 16.16 -2.49
N MET A 30 26.85 14.99 -2.15
CA MET A 30 27.41 14.12 -1.12
C MET A 30 28.62 13.37 -1.71
N ASP A 31 29.60 13.02 -0.87
CA ASP A 31 30.89 12.46 -1.33
C ASP A 31 30.75 11.25 -2.26
N ASP A 32 29.78 10.35 -2.01
CA ASP A 32 29.48 9.18 -2.87
C ASP A 32 28.09 9.26 -3.51
N GLY A 33 27.50 10.44 -3.59
CA GLY A 33 26.13 10.64 -4.07
C GLY A 33 26.02 10.75 -5.59
N ILE A 34 24.86 10.38 -6.12
CA ILE A 34 24.50 10.65 -7.51
C ILE A 34 24.35 12.18 -7.67
N ILE A 35 25.03 12.76 -8.66
CA ILE A 35 24.88 14.16 -9.00
C ILE A 35 23.59 14.34 -9.80
N PRO A 36 22.59 15.08 -9.28
CA PRO A 36 21.38 15.36 -10.02
C PRO A 36 21.63 16.21 -11.28
N THR A 37 20.83 15.97 -12.31
CA THR A 37 20.92 16.79 -13.53
C THR A 37 20.48 18.23 -13.28
N GLN A 38 21.10 19.16 -14.01
CA GLN A 38 20.68 20.57 -14.05
C GLN A 38 19.53 20.82 -15.03
N GLY A 39 19.04 19.77 -15.67
CA GLY A 39 18.09 19.83 -16.75
C GLY A 39 18.77 19.90 -18.12
N GLU A 40 18.13 19.35 -19.11
CA GLU A 40 18.65 19.32 -20.48
C GLU A 40 17.49 19.36 -21.47
N ASP A 41 17.47 20.34 -22.35
CA ASP A 41 16.53 20.46 -23.44
C ASP A 41 16.99 19.61 -24.63
N HIS A 42 16.04 18.97 -25.30
CA HIS A 42 16.31 18.15 -26.50
C HIS A 42 17.20 16.91 -26.25
N TYR A 43 17.04 16.26 -25.08
CA TYR A 43 17.71 15.00 -24.77
C TYR A 43 16.91 13.80 -25.31
N PRO A 44 17.54 12.90 -26.10
CA PRO A 44 16.83 11.78 -26.73
C PRO A 44 16.48 10.69 -25.69
N LEU A 45 15.27 10.76 -25.14
CA LEU A 45 14.72 9.79 -24.20
C LEU A 45 13.96 8.67 -24.94
N GLN A 46 14.23 7.42 -24.61
CA GLN A 46 13.47 6.26 -25.07
C GLN A 46 12.61 5.66 -23.95
N HIS A 47 13.13 5.69 -22.73
CA HIS A 47 12.50 5.13 -21.54
C HIS A 47 12.69 6.08 -20.36
N VAL A 48 11.69 6.15 -19.47
CA VAL A 48 11.77 6.88 -18.21
C VAL A 48 11.21 5.97 -17.11
N VAL A 49 11.87 5.97 -15.96
CA VAL A 49 11.42 5.26 -14.76
C VAL A 49 10.93 6.26 -13.73
N CYS A 50 9.73 6.09 -13.26
CA CYS A 50 9.15 6.83 -12.15
C CYS A 50 9.06 5.91 -10.92
N ASN A 51 9.74 6.27 -9.85
CA ASN A 51 9.71 5.56 -8.58
C ASN A 51 8.94 6.37 -7.55
N SER A 52 7.98 5.74 -6.90
CA SER A 52 7.23 6.32 -5.80
C SER A 52 7.35 5.44 -4.57
N PHE A 53 7.82 6.02 -3.48
CA PHE A 53 8.04 5.34 -2.20
C PHE A 53 7.09 5.92 -1.16
N GLY A 54 6.19 5.08 -0.64
CA GLY A 54 5.19 5.47 0.35
C GLY A 54 5.53 5.00 1.75
N PHE A 55 5.16 5.78 2.76
CA PHE A 55 5.20 5.32 4.15
C PHE A 55 4.40 4.03 4.31
N GLY A 56 4.94 3.09 5.07
CA GLY A 56 4.35 1.77 5.25
C GLY A 56 4.83 0.72 4.24
N GLY A 57 5.82 1.06 3.37
CA GLY A 57 6.50 0.10 2.48
C GLY A 57 5.75 -0.20 1.18
N ASN A 58 4.89 0.69 0.73
CA ASN A 58 4.31 0.62 -0.61
C ASN A 58 5.23 1.31 -1.61
N ASP A 59 6.00 0.53 -2.32
CA ASP A 59 6.96 1.00 -3.32
C ASP A 59 6.48 0.64 -4.72
N THR A 60 6.47 1.62 -5.61
CA THR A 60 6.02 1.44 -6.99
C THR A 60 7.05 1.97 -7.96
N SER A 61 7.35 1.17 -8.98
CA SER A 61 8.17 1.59 -10.11
C SER A 61 7.37 1.47 -11.40
N LEU A 62 7.25 2.58 -12.13
CA LEU A 62 6.59 2.64 -13.43
C LEU A 62 7.65 2.90 -14.52
N VAL A 63 7.61 2.11 -15.57
CA VAL A 63 8.46 2.32 -16.75
C VAL A 63 7.60 2.81 -17.89
N PHE A 64 7.92 4.00 -18.39
CA PHE A 64 7.29 4.58 -19.57
C PHE A 64 8.23 4.47 -20.77
N SER A 65 7.68 4.15 -21.95
CA SER A 65 8.44 3.97 -23.20
C SER A 65 7.71 4.60 -24.36
N LEU A 66 8.43 5.24 -25.27
CA LEU A 66 7.86 5.82 -26.50
C LEU A 66 7.31 4.76 -27.45
N LYS A 67 7.90 3.58 -27.46
CA LYS A 67 7.48 2.46 -28.30
C LYS A 67 7.15 1.25 -27.44
N PRO A 68 6.15 0.46 -27.78
CA PRO A 68 5.92 -0.83 -27.12
C PRO A 68 7.18 -1.68 -27.24
N THR A 69 7.73 -2.11 -26.11
CA THR A 69 8.97 -2.93 -26.10
C THR A 69 8.70 -4.39 -26.41
N THR A 70 7.48 -4.85 -26.18
CA THR A 70 7.02 -6.20 -26.53
C THR A 70 5.49 -6.19 -26.57
N SER A 71 4.87 -6.82 -27.55
CA SER A 71 3.49 -7.23 -27.39
C SER A 71 3.49 -8.23 -26.24
N LEU A 72 2.99 -7.83 -25.08
CA LEU A 72 2.54 -8.82 -24.10
C LEU A 72 1.49 -9.62 -24.87
N ASN A 73 1.85 -10.84 -25.27
CA ASN A 73 0.88 -11.77 -25.81
C ASN A 73 -0.17 -11.94 -24.74
N SER A 74 -1.28 -11.24 -24.90
CA SER A 74 -2.48 -11.35 -24.09
C SER A 74 -3.25 -12.64 -24.36
N ASP A 75 -2.59 -13.64 -24.92
CA ASP A 75 -3.16 -14.92 -25.30
C ASP A 75 -3.14 -15.95 -24.15
N SER A 76 -3.40 -15.52 -22.95
CA SER A 76 -3.93 -16.40 -21.91
C SER A 76 -5.19 -15.79 -21.32
N SER A 77 -6.28 -15.85 -22.08
CA SER A 77 -7.63 -15.88 -21.49
C SER A 77 -7.77 -17.21 -20.73
N CYS A 78 -6.96 -17.40 -19.69
CA CYS A 78 -7.28 -18.36 -18.66
C CYS A 78 -8.56 -17.84 -18.00
N GLU A 79 -9.69 -18.35 -18.38
CA GLU A 79 -10.93 -18.29 -17.59
C GLU A 79 -10.71 -19.12 -16.32
N ASN A 80 -9.75 -18.70 -15.50
CA ASN A 80 -9.59 -19.26 -14.19
C ASN A 80 -10.81 -18.86 -13.38
N ASP A 81 -11.56 -19.86 -12.96
CA ASP A 81 -12.71 -19.68 -12.10
C ASP A 81 -12.19 -19.24 -10.72
N VAL A 82 -12.42 -17.95 -10.38
CA VAL A 82 -11.95 -17.36 -9.12
C VAL A 82 -12.89 -17.80 -8.01
N LYS A 83 -12.32 -18.43 -6.97
CA LYS A 83 -13.07 -18.95 -5.82
C LYS A 83 -12.65 -18.25 -4.54
N ILE A 84 -13.63 -18.03 -3.67
CA ILE A 84 -13.38 -17.64 -2.28
C ILE A 84 -13.11 -18.91 -1.48
N LEU A 85 -11.95 -19.02 -0.86
CA LEU A 85 -11.51 -20.18 -0.09
C LEU A 85 -11.92 -20.08 1.37
N SER A 86 -11.93 -18.87 1.92
CA SER A 86 -12.30 -18.58 3.31
C SER A 86 -12.89 -17.19 3.42
N LYS A 87 -13.65 -16.93 4.48
CA LYS A 87 -14.21 -15.63 4.82
C LYS A 87 -14.26 -15.48 6.33
N VAL A 88 -13.52 -14.53 6.87
CA VAL A 88 -13.50 -14.20 8.29
C VAL A 88 -13.98 -12.76 8.48
N GLU A 89 -14.91 -12.56 9.37
CA GLU A 89 -15.41 -11.24 9.79
C GLU A 89 -15.10 -11.06 11.27
N MET A 90 -14.62 -9.87 11.64
CA MET A 90 -14.38 -9.48 13.01
C MET A 90 -14.99 -8.12 13.28
N THR A 91 -15.51 -7.95 14.50
CA THR A 91 -16.11 -6.70 14.97
C THR A 91 -15.22 -6.05 16.05
N SER A 92 -15.58 -4.84 16.48
CA SER A 92 -14.89 -4.14 17.55
C SER A 92 -14.93 -4.86 18.89
N ASP A 93 -15.91 -5.76 19.08
CA ASP A 93 -16.15 -6.46 20.35
C ASP A 93 -15.49 -7.84 20.42
N ASP A 94 -14.90 -8.29 19.30
CA ASP A 94 -14.25 -9.59 19.25
C ASP A 94 -13.00 -9.65 20.15
N ASP A 95 -12.83 -10.80 20.79
CA ASP A 95 -11.68 -11.05 21.67
C ASP A 95 -10.40 -11.26 20.87
N LEU A 96 -9.43 -10.39 21.09
CA LEU A 96 -8.11 -10.44 20.44
C LEU A 96 -7.11 -11.37 21.15
N LYS A 97 -7.52 -12.12 22.19
CA LYS A 97 -6.61 -13.04 22.90
C LYS A 97 -6.01 -14.10 22.01
N GLU A 98 -6.75 -14.57 21.02
CA GLU A 98 -6.25 -15.56 20.05
C GLU A 98 -5.06 -15.06 19.23
N LEU A 99 -4.88 -13.75 19.10
CA LEU A 99 -3.72 -13.19 18.40
C LEU A 99 -2.39 -13.68 19.02
N SER A 100 -2.37 -13.98 20.32
CA SER A 100 -1.19 -14.52 21.00
C SER A 100 -0.73 -15.89 20.49
N ARG A 101 -1.56 -16.61 19.74
CA ARG A 101 -1.17 -17.87 19.05
C ARG A 101 -0.25 -17.60 17.86
N TYR A 102 -0.35 -16.43 17.24
CA TYR A 102 0.34 -16.08 16.01
C TYR A 102 1.41 -15.01 16.19
N VAL A 103 1.22 -14.10 17.14
CA VAL A 103 2.04 -12.90 17.32
C VAL A 103 2.57 -12.80 18.75
N LYS A 104 3.85 -12.48 18.90
CA LYS A 104 4.44 -12.27 20.23
C LYS A 104 3.81 -11.05 20.91
N PRO A 105 3.55 -11.11 22.23
CA PRO A 105 2.90 -10.02 22.95
C PRO A 105 3.60 -8.66 22.82
N ILE A 106 4.92 -8.66 22.70
CA ILE A 106 5.71 -7.42 22.53
C ILE A 106 5.47 -6.74 21.17
N GLU A 107 5.22 -7.52 20.13
CA GLU A 107 4.91 -7.03 18.79
C GLU A 107 3.46 -6.50 18.76
N ALA A 108 2.52 -7.28 19.31
CA ALA A 108 1.11 -6.88 19.38
C ALA A 108 0.88 -5.58 20.17
N ARG A 109 1.70 -5.28 21.19
CA ARG A 109 1.59 -4.02 21.97
C ARG A 109 1.90 -2.77 21.16
N ARG A 110 2.64 -2.89 20.06
CA ARG A 110 2.98 -1.77 19.16
C ARG A 110 1.92 -1.49 18.11
N MET A 111 0.93 -2.36 18.00
CA MET A 111 -0.14 -2.26 17.02
C MET A 111 -1.38 -1.60 17.63
N SER A 112 -2.09 -0.78 16.84
CA SER A 112 -3.42 -0.30 17.21
C SER A 112 -4.42 -1.45 17.35
N LYS A 113 -5.60 -1.19 17.90
CA LYS A 113 -6.65 -2.20 18.01
C LYS A 113 -7.07 -2.70 16.63
N LEU A 114 -7.27 -1.78 15.68
CA LEU A 114 -7.62 -2.11 14.31
C LEU A 114 -6.54 -2.95 13.62
N MET A 115 -5.27 -2.61 13.76
CA MET A 115 -4.17 -3.42 13.21
C MET A 115 -4.17 -4.85 13.77
N ARG A 116 -4.41 -5.01 15.07
CA ARG A 116 -4.47 -6.34 15.71
C ARG A 116 -5.65 -7.18 15.22
N SER A 117 -6.83 -6.59 15.11
CA SER A 117 -8.02 -7.30 14.64
C SER A 117 -7.89 -7.66 13.17
N SER A 118 -7.39 -6.75 12.33
CA SER A 118 -7.15 -7.00 10.90
C SER A 118 -6.13 -8.11 10.67
N LEU A 119 -5.04 -8.11 11.44
CA LEU A 119 -4.03 -9.16 11.36
C LEU A 119 -4.62 -10.51 11.81
N LEU A 120 -5.37 -10.54 12.91
CA LEU A 120 -6.00 -11.78 13.39
C LEU A 120 -7.02 -12.33 12.37
N ALA A 121 -7.86 -11.48 11.80
CA ALA A 121 -8.80 -11.88 10.73
C ALA A 121 -8.06 -12.49 9.53
N SER A 122 -6.97 -11.84 9.11
CA SER A 122 -6.14 -12.30 7.99
C SER A 122 -5.51 -13.67 8.26
N LEU A 123 -4.93 -13.85 9.46
CA LEU A 123 -4.30 -15.11 9.85
C LEU A 123 -5.31 -16.25 9.94
N LYS A 124 -6.49 -16.01 10.50
CA LYS A 124 -7.58 -16.99 10.53
C LYS A 124 -8.05 -17.36 9.12
N ALA A 125 -8.24 -16.37 8.25
CA ALA A 125 -8.66 -16.61 6.88
C ALA A 125 -7.63 -17.46 6.10
N LEU A 126 -6.34 -17.20 6.29
CA LEU A 126 -5.27 -17.98 5.67
C LEU A 126 -5.20 -19.41 6.24
N GLU A 127 -5.35 -19.58 7.56
CA GLU A 127 -5.40 -20.90 8.21
C GLU A 127 -6.57 -21.73 7.67
N GLU A 128 -7.78 -21.15 7.60
CA GLU A 128 -8.97 -21.83 7.01
C GLU A 128 -8.80 -22.16 5.53
N ALA A 129 -8.11 -21.29 4.78
CA ALA A 129 -7.83 -21.52 3.36
C ALA A 129 -6.69 -22.53 3.11
N GLY A 130 -5.92 -22.89 4.14
CA GLY A 130 -4.73 -23.74 4.01
C GLY A 130 -3.59 -23.05 3.25
N ILE A 131 -3.50 -21.70 3.30
CA ILE A 131 -2.49 -20.90 2.63
C ILE A 131 -1.56 -20.29 3.68
N GLU A 132 -0.29 -20.59 3.62
CA GLU A 132 0.71 -20.05 4.55
C GLU A 132 1.03 -18.58 4.24
N THR A 133 1.31 -18.26 2.99
CA THR A 133 1.60 -16.89 2.52
C THR A 133 0.87 -16.63 1.20
N PRO A 134 0.03 -15.60 1.11
CA PRO A 134 -0.62 -15.25 -0.15
C PRO A 134 0.40 -14.61 -1.11
N GLU A 135 0.16 -14.74 -2.41
CA GLU A 135 1.03 -14.12 -3.42
C GLU A 135 0.75 -12.62 -3.61
N ALA A 136 -0.40 -12.14 -3.13
CA ALA A 136 -0.76 -10.72 -3.16
C ALA A 136 -1.68 -10.38 -1.98
N ILE A 137 -1.66 -9.10 -1.57
CA ILE A 137 -2.53 -8.55 -0.53
C ILE A 137 -3.19 -7.30 -1.10
N VAL A 138 -4.51 -7.27 -1.10
CA VAL A 138 -5.29 -6.11 -1.56
C VAL A 138 -6.29 -5.74 -0.47
N THR A 139 -6.22 -4.52 0.03
CA THR A 139 -7.10 -4.07 1.09
C THR A 139 -7.94 -2.87 0.67
N GLY A 140 -9.06 -2.69 1.34
CA GLY A 140 -9.90 -1.50 1.28
C GLY A 140 -10.04 -0.88 2.66
N THR A 141 -10.12 0.42 2.71
CA THR A 141 -10.44 1.19 3.92
C THR A 141 -11.00 2.55 3.56
N ALA A 142 -11.93 3.06 4.34
CA ALA A 142 -12.41 4.43 4.17
C ALA A 142 -11.49 5.42 4.89
N MET A 143 -11.17 5.15 6.14
CA MET A 143 -10.49 6.10 7.03
C MET A 143 -9.18 5.56 7.64
N GLY A 144 -8.83 4.29 7.38
CA GLY A 144 -7.63 3.68 7.95
C GLY A 144 -7.67 3.55 9.48
N CYS A 145 -6.51 3.68 10.10
CA CYS A 145 -6.38 3.69 11.57
C CYS A 145 -6.81 5.06 12.14
N LEU A 146 -8.12 5.31 12.14
CA LEU A 146 -8.70 6.59 12.51
C LEU A 146 -8.34 7.01 13.94
N ALA A 147 -8.37 6.09 14.90
CA ALA A 147 -8.00 6.37 16.28
C ALA A 147 -6.55 6.87 16.41
N ASN A 148 -5.63 6.34 15.61
CA ASN A 148 -4.25 6.80 15.58
C ASN A 148 -4.12 8.18 14.95
N SER A 149 -4.89 8.45 13.89
CA SER A 149 -4.94 9.75 13.23
C SER A 149 -5.48 10.83 14.16
N GLU A 150 -6.58 10.56 14.88
CA GLU A 150 -7.14 11.47 15.87
C GLU A 150 -6.12 11.73 17.00
N GLN A 151 -5.50 10.69 17.54
CA GLN A 151 -4.49 10.83 18.59
C GLN A 151 -3.29 11.68 18.12
N LEU A 152 -2.85 11.50 16.87
CA LEU A 152 -1.78 12.28 16.28
C LEU A 152 -2.15 13.76 16.20
N LEU A 153 -3.35 14.06 15.68
CA LEU A 153 -3.83 15.42 15.51
C LEU A 153 -4.05 16.14 16.86
N VAL A 154 -4.62 15.44 17.85
CA VAL A 154 -4.79 15.99 19.20
C VAL A 154 -3.44 16.35 19.80
N LYS A 155 -2.46 15.46 19.76
CA LYS A 155 -1.09 15.75 20.24
C LYS A 155 -0.45 16.92 19.52
N MET A 156 -0.64 17.02 18.21
CA MET A 156 -0.11 18.12 17.41
C MET A 156 -0.69 19.47 17.84
N ILE A 157 -1.99 19.51 18.18
CA ILE A 157 -2.66 20.71 18.67
C ILE A 157 -2.22 21.07 20.10
N GLU A 158 -2.11 20.09 20.99
CA GLU A 158 -1.83 20.30 22.40
C GLU A 158 -0.34 20.54 22.70
N GLU A 159 0.56 19.81 22.06
CA GLU A 159 2.00 19.77 22.33
C GLU A 159 2.82 20.51 21.27
N GLY A 160 2.20 20.91 20.15
CA GLY A 160 2.89 21.45 18.99
C GLY A 160 3.64 20.39 18.17
N GLU A 161 4.27 20.79 17.08
CA GLU A 161 4.93 19.89 16.11
C GLU A 161 6.30 19.36 16.57
N VAL A 162 6.83 19.86 17.69
CA VAL A 162 8.22 19.63 18.09
C VAL A 162 8.47 18.20 18.60
N SER A 163 7.43 17.53 19.11
CA SER A 163 7.57 16.23 19.79
C SER A 163 6.61 15.16 19.22
N MET A 164 6.50 15.11 17.90
CA MET A 164 5.61 14.15 17.25
C MET A 164 6.14 12.72 17.29
N SER A 165 5.26 11.77 17.62
CA SER A 165 5.61 10.35 17.61
C SER A 165 5.71 9.81 16.17
N PRO A 166 6.89 9.40 15.69
CA PRO A 166 7.01 8.79 14.35
C PRO A 166 6.13 7.55 14.18
N THR A 167 5.96 6.77 15.24
CA THR A 167 5.12 5.56 15.22
C THR A 167 3.66 5.89 14.98
N LEU A 168 3.10 6.90 15.67
CA LEU A 168 1.71 7.32 15.43
C LEU A 168 1.51 7.86 14.03
N PHE A 169 2.46 8.64 13.53
CA PHE A 169 2.43 9.17 12.17
C PHE A 169 2.44 8.04 11.13
N MET A 170 3.36 7.09 11.25
CA MET A 170 3.41 5.94 10.34
C MET A 170 2.14 5.09 10.39
N GLN A 171 1.56 4.90 11.58
CA GLN A 171 0.36 4.10 11.76
C GLN A 171 -0.93 4.84 11.39
N SER A 172 -0.90 6.13 11.11
CA SER A 172 -2.07 6.90 10.65
C SER A 172 -2.31 6.80 9.14
N THR A 173 -1.37 6.23 8.38
CA THR A 173 -1.54 6.10 6.93
C THR A 173 -2.50 4.95 6.57
N HIS A 174 -3.29 5.11 5.50
CA HIS A 174 -4.31 4.13 5.08
C HIS A 174 -3.74 2.74 4.75
N ASN A 175 -2.53 2.69 4.20
CA ASN A 175 -1.87 1.44 3.81
C ASN A 175 -1.19 0.70 4.96
N THR A 176 -1.15 1.27 6.16
CA THR A 176 -0.47 0.67 7.32
C THR A 176 -0.94 -0.75 7.62
N ILE A 177 -2.24 -1.02 7.49
CA ILE A 177 -2.79 -2.35 7.81
C ILE A 177 -2.28 -3.39 6.83
N SER A 178 -2.41 -3.15 5.51
CA SER A 178 -1.94 -4.09 4.50
C SER A 178 -0.43 -4.33 4.56
N SER A 179 0.32 -3.27 4.82
CA SER A 179 1.79 -3.36 4.99
C SER A 179 2.18 -4.13 6.23
N ASN A 180 1.48 -3.93 7.35
CA ASN A 180 1.73 -4.69 8.57
C ASN A 180 1.44 -6.19 8.38
N ILE A 181 0.35 -6.54 7.71
CA ILE A 181 0.02 -7.92 7.36
C ILE A 181 1.10 -8.51 6.46
N ALA A 182 1.53 -7.78 5.42
CA ALA A 182 2.58 -8.22 4.50
C ALA A 182 3.91 -8.49 5.21
N ILE A 183 4.33 -7.59 6.08
CA ILE A 183 5.57 -7.72 6.88
C ILE A 183 5.48 -8.95 7.79
N HIS A 184 4.36 -9.13 8.48
CA HIS A 184 4.17 -10.26 9.38
C HIS A 184 4.20 -11.61 8.65
N LEU A 185 3.61 -11.67 7.47
CA LEU A 185 3.56 -12.88 6.64
C LEU A 185 4.81 -13.11 5.79
N GLY A 186 5.74 -12.14 5.71
CA GLY A 186 6.84 -12.18 4.75
C GLY A 186 6.37 -12.16 3.29
N CYS A 187 5.20 -11.55 3.02
CA CYS A 187 4.65 -11.44 1.68
C CYS A 187 5.33 -10.29 0.93
N HIS A 188 6.09 -10.60 -0.09
CA HIS A 188 6.80 -9.64 -0.95
C HIS A 188 6.09 -9.41 -2.30
N GLY A 189 4.88 -9.90 -2.44
CA GLY A 189 4.08 -9.77 -3.65
C GLY A 189 3.37 -8.42 -3.74
N TYR A 190 2.45 -8.35 -4.70
CA TYR A 190 1.62 -7.16 -4.92
C TYR A 190 0.86 -6.78 -3.64
N ASN A 191 0.96 -5.50 -3.25
CA ASN A 191 0.28 -4.96 -2.08
C ASN A 191 -0.32 -3.59 -2.40
N THR A 192 -1.63 -3.46 -2.29
CA THR A 192 -2.35 -2.23 -2.60
C THR A 192 -3.50 -2.00 -1.62
N THR A 193 -3.73 -0.74 -1.29
CA THR A 193 -4.85 -0.31 -0.44
C THR A 193 -5.73 0.67 -1.21
N TYR A 194 -7.00 0.34 -1.34
CA TYR A 194 -8.03 1.19 -1.93
C TYR A 194 -8.70 2.06 -0.87
N THR A 195 -8.83 3.37 -1.17
CA THR A 195 -9.44 4.37 -0.29
C THR A 195 -10.57 5.08 -1.03
N GLN A 196 -11.63 4.32 -1.30
CA GLN A 196 -12.81 4.75 -2.05
C GLN A 196 -14.07 4.72 -1.18
N ASP A 197 -13.92 5.12 0.07
CA ASP A 197 -15.00 5.18 1.03
C ASP A 197 -15.76 3.83 1.14
N GLU A 198 -17.08 3.83 1.00
CA GLU A 198 -17.92 2.59 1.04
C GLU A 198 -17.58 1.60 -0.06
N ASP A 199 -17.05 2.07 -1.17
CA ASP A 199 -16.68 1.26 -2.33
C ASP A 199 -15.30 0.60 -2.20
N SER A 200 -14.54 0.87 -1.14
CA SER A 200 -13.15 0.40 -0.99
C SER A 200 -13.02 -1.11 -1.10
N LEU A 201 -13.94 -1.88 -0.48
CA LEU A 201 -13.96 -3.33 -0.60
C LEU A 201 -14.26 -3.79 -2.03
N SER A 202 -15.18 -3.14 -2.71
CA SER A 202 -15.57 -3.47 -4.09
C SER A 202 -14.39 -3.31 -5.05
N TRP A 203 -13.62 -2.24 -4.88
CA TRP A 203 -12.40 -2.00 -5.67
C TRP A 203 -11.30 -3.01 -5.34
N ALA A 204 -11.10 -3.34 -4.07
CA ALA A 204 -10.14 -4.35 -3.65
C ALA A 204 -10.47 -5.73 -4.23
N LEU A 205 -11.75 -6.14 -4.21
CA LEU A 205 -12.22 -7.39 -4.80
C LEU A 205 -12.06 -7.42 -6.33
N ARG A 206 -12.34 -6.30 -6.99
CA ARG A 206 -12.16 -6.17 -8.44
C ARG A 206 -10.71 -6.34 -8.86
N ASP A 207 -9.79 -5.70 -8.16
CA ASP A 207 -8.35 -5.80 -8.42
C ASP A 207 -7.84 -7.22 -8.16
N ALA A 208 -8.17 -7.81 -7.02
CA ALA A 208 -7.82 -9.19 -6.69
C ALA A 208 -8.30 -10.18 -7.77
N ARG A 209 -9.56 -10.01 -8.24
CA ARG A 209 -10.09 -10.82 -9.34
C ARG A 209 -9.28 -10.63 -10.62
N GLN A 210 -8.86 -9.42 -10.94
CA GLN A 210 -8.06 -9.13 -12.12
C GLN A 210 -6.67 -9.77 -12.04
N LEU A 211 -6.02 -9.70 -10.88
CA LEU A 211 -4.73 -10.34 -10.63
C LEU A 211 -4.81 -11.87 -10.83
N LEU A 212 -5.85 -12.51 -10.27
CA LEU A 212 -6.07 -13.96 -10.41
C LEU A 212 -6.41 -14.36 -11.86
N LYS A 213 -7.30 -13.63 -12.52
CA LYS A 213 -7.70 -13.92 -13.90
C LYS A 213 -6.57 -13.72 -14.90
N SER A 214 -5.71 -12.74 -14.69
CA SER A 214 -4.54 -12.51 -15.53
C SER A 214 -3.38 -13.47 -15.26
N GLY A 215 -3.52 -14.38 -14.29
CA GLY A 215 -2.48 -15.32 -13.91
C GLY A 215 -1.26 -14.67 -13.23
N ARG A 216 -1.36 -13.40 -12.83
CA ARG A 216 -0.26 -12.69 -12.14
C ARG A 216 0.00 -13.24 -10.74
N CYS A 217 -1.01 -13.82 -10.12
CA CYS A 217 -0.91 -14.54 -8.86
C CYS A 217 -1.94 -15.66 -8.78
N LYS A 218 -1.72 -16.64 -7.91
CA LYS A 218 -2.58 -17.81 -7.68
C LYS A 218 -3.44 -17.63 -6.43
N SER A 219 -3.04 -16.78 -5.51
CA SER A 219 -3.75 -16.49 -4.27
C SER A 219 -3.65 -15.02 -3.92
N VAL A 220 -4.75 -14.45 -3.46
CA VAL A 220 -4.84 -13.06 -3.01
C VAL A 220 -5.58 -13.02 -1.68
N LEU A 221 -4.98 -12.39 -0.69
CA LEU A 221 -5.66 -12.01 0.54
C LEU A 221 -6.37 -10.67 0.30
N VAL A 222 -7.68 -10.65 0.47
CA VAL A 222 -8.47 -9.41 0.38
C VAL A 222 -9.04 -9.06 1.74
N GLY A 223 -8.91 -7.81 2.16
CA GLY A 223 -9.47 -7.33 3.42
C GLY A 223 -10.13 -5.96 3.28
N CYS A 224 -11.07 -5.66 4.18
CA CYS A 224 -11.57 -4.30 4.38
C CYS A 224 -11.55 -4.02 5.88
N HIS A 225 -10.97 -2.88 6.27
CA HIS A 225 -10.64 -2.62 7.66
C HIS A 225 -10.94 -1.16 8.00
N ASP A 226 -11.92 -0.95 8.85
CA ASP A 226 -12.30 0.37 9.35
C ASP A 226 -12.63 0.31 10.84
N GLU A 227 -12.56 1.45 11.50
CA GLU A 227 -12.94 1.61 12.90
C GLU A 227 -13.76 2.88 13.08
N ALA A 228 -14.71 2.84 14.00
CA ALA A 228 -15.39 4.01 14.50
C ALA A 228 -14.69 4.54 15.75
N THR A 229 -14.66 5.85 15.90
CA THR A 229 -14.19 6.52 17.12
C THR A 229 -15.32 7.33 17.73
N PRO A 230 -15.20 7.77 19.01
CA PRO A 230 -16.20 8.64 19.62
C PRO A 230 -16.39 9.98 18.86
N THR A 231 -15.35 10.45 18.19
CA THR A 231 -15.37 11.71 17.43
C THR A 231 -16.00 11.52 16.06
N TYR A 232 -15.82 10.35 15.46
CA TYR A 232 -16.33 10.02 14.13
C TYR A 232 -17.10 8.70 14.18
N GLN A 233 -18.42 8.80 14.19
CA GLN A 233 -19.34 7.67 14.07
C GLN A 233 -20.03 7.74 12.70
N ARG A 234 -19.93 6.70 11.93
CA ARG A 234 -20.60 6.51 10.66
C ARG A 234 -21.87 5.69 10.81
#